data_42270061b21bb0e046024e0d2be0ecc6
#
_entry.id   42270061b21bb0e046024e0d2be0ecc6
#
_cell.length_a   1.000
_cell.length_b   1.000
_cell.length_c   1.000
_cell.angle_alpha   90.00
_cell.angle_beta   90.00
_cell.angle_gamma   90.00
#
_symmetry.space_group_name_H-M   'P 1'
#
loop_
_entity.id
_entity.type
_entity.pdbx_description
1 polymer ?
#
loop_
_entity_poly.entity_id
_entity_poly.type
_entity_poly.pdbx_seq_one_letter_code
_entity_poly.pdbx_strand_id
1 'polypeptide(L)'
;LVDVAVKSNANCIKFQTHITEKEMIKSNITPGNISKKTLWSIIKNCELSEKEERKLQQYCKLKKITFLSTPFSIEAVDRLKEIKMPAYKIGSGELTNVPFLEHIAKTRKPVILSTGMSELSEIKSAVKLFKKFKIPLAILQTTSIYPANYSDINLGVIEKYYDIFDV
;
A
#
# COMPACT_ATOMS: atom_id res chain seq x y z
N LEU A 1 -6.46 17.98 -1.07
CA LEU A 1 -6.25 16.77 -1.89
C LEU A 1 -7.58 16.06 -2.19
N VAL A 2 -8.43 15.73 -1.19
CA VAL A 2 -9.71 15.04 -1.41
C VAL A 2 -10.60 15.80 -2.41
N ASP A 3 -10.76 17.11 -2.23
CA ASP A 3 -11.58 17.92 -3.15
C ASP A 3 -11.02 17.95 -4.58
N VAL A 4 -9.71 17.92 -4.73
CA VAL A 4 -9.05 17.82 -6.05
C VAL A 4 -9.35 16.47 -6.69
N ALA A 5 -9.22 15.37 -5.94
CA ALA A 5 -9.54 14.03 -6.43
C ALA A 5 -11.01 13.94 -6.90
N VAL A 6 -11.94 14.48 -6.11
CA VAL A 6 -13.37 14.54 -6.47
C VAL A 6 -13.60 15.36 -7.74
N LYS A 7 -13.01 16.56 -7.84
CA LYS A 7 -13.11 17.42 -9.03
C LYS A 7 -12.52 16.76 -10.29
N SER A 8 -11.54 15.88 -10.12
CA SER A 8 -10.94 15.11 -11.21
C SER A 8 -11.67 13.79 -11.52
N ASN A 9 -12.87 13.60 -10.99
CA ASN A 9 -13.68 12.38 -11.17
C ASN A 9 -12.98 11.08 -10.75
N ALA A 10 -12.09 11.15 -9.75
CA ALA A 10 -11.46 9.94 -9.21
C ALA A 10 -12.51 9.13 -8.40
N ASN A 11 -12.50 7.81 -8.56
CA ASN A 11 -13.38 6.91 -7.81
C ASN A 11 -12.87 6.65 -6.39
N CYS A 12 -11.56 6.80 -6.19
CA CYS A 12 -10.88 6.50 -4.96
C CYS A 12 -9.71 7.45 -4.72
N ILE A 13 -9.44 7.78 -3.46
CA ILE A 13 -8.22 8.45 -3.04
C ILE A 13 -7.47 7.57 -2.04
N LYS A 14 -6.16 7.39 -2.27
CA LYS A 14 -5.34 6.52 -1.44
C LYS A 14 -4.32 7.33 -0.65
N PHE A 15 -4.23 7.02 0.63
CA PHE A 15 -3.26 7.55 1.59
C PHE A 15 -2.28 6.47 2.04
N GLN A 16 -1.47 6.80 3.02
CA GLN A 16 -0.54 5.89 3.70
C GLN A 16 -0.75 6.02 5.21
N THR A 17 -0.82 4.88 5.89
CA THR A 17 -0.94 4.83 7.35
C THR A 17 0.38 4.41 7.93
N HIS A 18 1.09 5.39 8.47
CA HIS A 18 2.36 5.22 9.15
C HIS A 18 2.17 5.19 10.67
N ILE A 19 2.84 4.27 11.32
CA ILE A 19 3.11 4.26 12.77
C ILE A 19 4.61 4.01 12.87
N THR A 20 5.37 5.08 12.78
CA THR A 20 6.81 5.07 12.47
C THR A 20 7.62 4.14 13.37
N GLU A 21 7.32 4.11 14.68
CA GLU A 21 7.99 3.23 15.64
C GLU A 21 7.67 1.74 15.46
N LYS A 22 6.66 1.41 14.62
CA LYS A 22 6.21 0.04 14.35
C LYS A 22 6.61 -0.47 12.98
N GLU A 23 7.04 0.42 12.09
CA GLU A 23 7.41 0.06 10.72
C GLU A 23 8.90 0.14 10.45
N MET A 24 9.66 0.89 11.24
CA MET A 24 11.10 1.03 11.03
C MET A 24 11.88 1.30 12.30
N ILE A 25 13.15 0.89 12.28
CA ILE A 25 14.13 1.20 13.32
C ILE A 25 14.63 2.63 13.12
N LYS A 26 14.68 3.42 14.20
CA LYS A 26 15.24 4.77 14.16
C LYS A 26 16.72 4.71 13.76
N SER A 27 17.04 5.33 12.65
CA SER A 27 18.39 5.36 12.10
C SER A 27 18.74 6.75 11.55
N ASN A 28 20.02 6.95 11.27
CA ASN A 28 20.52 8.19 10.65
C ASN A 28 20.57 8.12 9.12
N ILE A 29 19.93 7.11 8.50
CA ILE A 29 19.86 6.96 7.05
C ILE A 29 19.07 8.12 6.46
N THR A 30 19.66 8.79 5.49
CA THR A 30 19.02 9.86 4.71
C THR A 30 18.66 9.33 3.32
N PRO A 31 17.58 9.80 2.69
CA PRO A 31 17.18 9.38 1.35
C PRO A 31 18.03 10.05 0.25
N GLY A 32 19.35 9.93 0.34
CA GLY A 32 20.29 10.41 -0.68
C GLY A 32 20.10 11.89 -1.00
N ASN A 33 19.94 12.20 -2.30
CA ASN A 33 19.81 13.59 -2.79
C ASN A 33 18.43 14.22 -2.57
N ILE A 34 17.47 13.49 -1.99
CA ILE A 34 16.09 13.98 -1.82
C ILE A 34 15.97 14.87 -0.59
N SER A 35 16.63 14.53 0.51
CA SER A 35 16.56 15.28 1.76
C SER A 35 17.78 15.06 2.65
N LYS A 36 18.14 16.11 3.40
CA LYS A 36 19.13 16.05 4.49
C LYS A 36 18.55 15.48 5.81
N LYS A 37 17.20 15.37 5.90
CA LYS A 37 16.54 14.76 7.05
C LYS A 37 16.64 13.24 6.97
N THR A 38 16.67 12.58 8.13
CA THR A 38 16.64 11.12 8.17
C THR A 38 15.30 10.59 7.67
N LEU A 39 15.31 9.40 7.05
CA LEU A 39 14.09 8.75 6.56
C LEU A 39 13.06 8.61 7.70
N TRP A 40 13.51 8.19 8.88
CA TRP A 40 12.66 8.10 10.07
C TRP A 40 11.96 9.43 10.39
N SER A 41 12.70 10.55 10.37
CA SER A 41 12.15 11.88 10.64
C SER A 41 11.14 12.32 9.57
N ILE A 42 11.40 11.98 8.30
CA ILE A 42 10.49 12.29 7.19
C ILE A 42 9.16 11.55 7.38
N ILE A 43 9.21 10.25 7.59
CA ILE A 43 8.02 9.43 7.80
C ILE A 43 7.25 9.87 9.04
N LYS A 44 7.96 10.11 10.16
CA LYS A 44 7.33 10.58 11.41
C LYS A 44 6.56 11.90 11.22
N ASN A 45 7.08 12.81 10.41
CA ASN A 45 6.39 14.06 10.11
C ASN A 45 5.18 13.91 9.17
N CYS A 46 5.07 12.78 8.47
CA CYS A 46 3.93 12.45 7.61
C CYS A 46 2.87 11.59 8.32
N GLU A 47 3.16 11.12 9.53
CA GLU A 47 2.27 10.28 10.30
C GLU A 47 1.02 11.05 10.73
N LEU A 48 -0.15 10.50 10.41
CA LEU A 48 -1.42 10.99 10.91
C LEU A 48 -1.80 10.26 12.20
N SER A 49 -2.36 11.00 13.14
CA SER A 49 -2.99 10.38 14.30
C SER A 49 -4.26 9.62 13.87
N GLU A 50 -4.68 8.64 14.67
CA GLU A 50 -5.92 7.89 14.42
C GLU A 50 -7.14 8.83 14.28
N LYS A 51 -7.18 9.89 15.09
CA LYS A 51 -8.26 10.90 15.03
C LYS A 51 -8.27 11.64 13.69
N GLU A 52 -7.11 11.95 13.14
CA GLU A 52 -6.99 12.62 11.84
C GLU A 52 -7.35 11.69 10.70
N GLU A 53 -6.92 10.42 10.74
CA GLU A 53 -7.34 9.43 9.74
C GLU A 53 -8.85 9.20 9.73
N ARG A 54 -9.48 9.09 10.91
CA ARG A 54 -10.94 8.97 11.03
C ARG A 54 -11.66 10.19 10.44
N LYS A 55 -11.18 11.41 10.73
CA LYS A 55 -11.72 12.64 10.12
C LYS A 55 -11.57 12.65 8.60
N LEU A 56 -10.42 12.23 8.11
CA LEU A 56 -10.12 12.16 6.68
C LEU A 56 -11.05 11.16 5.97
N GLN A 57 -11.24 9.97 6.55
CA GLN A 57 -12.18 8.97 6.03
C GLN A 57 -13.63 9.50 6.03
N GLN A 58 -14.06 10.15 7.12
CA GLN A 58 -15.39 10.76 7.20
C GLN A 58 -15.58 11.84 6.13
N TYR A 59 -14.55 12.63 5.88
CA TYR A 59 -14.57 13.64 4.83
C TYR A 59 -14.67 13.02 3.44
N CYS A 60 -13.92 11.95 3.16
CA CYS A 60 -14.04 11.20 1.92
C CYS A 60 -15.47 10.64 1.74
N LYS A 61 -16.08 10.10 2.81
CA LYS A 61 -17.45 9.61 2.78
C LYS A 61 -18.45 10.73 2.45
N LEU A 62 -18.29 11.90 3.07
CA LEU A 62 -19.11 13.10 2.79
C LEU A 62 -18.99 13.51 1.32
N LYS A 63 -17.80 13.44 0.76
CA LYS A 63 -17.50 13.77 -0.65
C LYS A 63 -17.82 12.63 -1.62
N LYS A 64 -18.35 11.50 -1.14
CA LYS A 64 -18.71 10.31 -1.95
C LYS A 64 -17.54 9.74 -2.77
N ILE A 65 -16.31 9.82 -2.23
CA ILE A 65 -15.12 9.21 -2.81
C ILE A 65 -14.62 8.09 -1.89
N THR A 66 -14.18 6.96 -2.47
CA THR A 66 -13.66 5.85 -1.68
C THR A 66 -12.34 6.23 -1.02
N PHE A 67 -12.25 6.04 0.32
CA PHE A 67 -11.01 6.16 1.07
C PHE A 67 -10.26 4.82 1.04
N LEU A 68 -8.99 4.84 0.64
CA LEU A 68 -8.06 3.73 0.79
C LEU A 68 -6.79 4.18 1.51
N SER A 69 -6.09 3.24 2.14
CA SER A 69 -4.77 3.49 2.68
C SER A 69 -3.86 2.27 2.54
N THR A 70 -2.56 2.52 2.49
CA THR A 70 -1.51 1.50 2.55
C THR A 70 -0.98 1.46 3.96
N PRO A 71 -1.21 0.39 4.74
CA PRO A 71 -0.54 0.21 6.04
C PRO A 71 0.91 -0.22 5.85
N PHE A 72 1.77 0.15 6.79
CA PHE A 72 3.19 -0.23 6.83
C PHE A 72 3.58 -1.00 8.09
N SER A 73 2.60 -1.36 8.94
CA SER A 73 2.80 -2.21 10.10
C SER A 73 1.53 -2.98 10.44
N ILE A 74 1.62 -4.00 11.28
CA ILE A 74 0.48 -4.77 11.78
C ILE A 74 -0.48 -3.84 12.54
N GLU A 75 0.04 -2.94 13.36
CA GLU A 75 -0.75 -1.97 14.11
C GLU A 75 -1.48 -0.98 13.19
N ALA A 76 -0.87 -0.63 12.05
CA ALA A 76 -1.53 0.18 11.02
C ALA A 76 -2.69 -0.58 10.36
N VAL A 77 -2.54 -1.90 10.11
CA VAL A 77 -3.65 -2.75 9.62
C VAL A 77 -4.81 -2.77 10.63
N ASP A 78 -4.51 -2.95 11.92
CA ASP A 78 -5.53 -2.98 12.97
C ASP A 78 -6.27 -1.64 13.09
N ARG A 79 -5.55 -0.51 13.05
CA ARG A 79 -6.15 0.84 12.99
C ARG A 79 -7.09 1.00 11.80
N LEU A 80 -6.67 0.57 10.61
CA LEU A 80 -7.49 0.64 9.41
C LEU A 80 -8.70 -0.29 9.44
N LYS A 81 -8.59 -1.43 10.11
CA LYS A 81 -9.71 -2.35 10.36
C LYS A 81 -10.80 -1.68 11.19
N GLU A 82 -10.42 -0.93 12.25
CA GLU A 82 -11.37 -0.20 13.12
C GLU A 82 -12.19 0.84 12.36
N ILE A 83 -11.60 1.49 11.36
CA ILE A 83 -12.33 2.43 10.49
C ILE A 83 -13.04 1.75 9.33
N LYS A 84 -13.09 0.41 9.30
CA LYS A 84 -13.83 -0.40 8.32
C LYS A 84 -13.43 -0.11 6.87
N MET A 85 -12.12 -0.05 6.59
CA MET A 85 -11.60 0.17 5.25
C MET A 85 -12.11 -0.90 4.26
N PRO A 86 -12.46 -0.54 3.00
CA PRO A 86 -13.06 -1.48 2.06
C PRO A 86 -12.06 -2.51 1.51
N ALA A 87 -10.80 -2.14 1.37
CA ALA A 87 -9.73 -2.97 0.82
C ALA A 87 -8.37 -2.51 1.37
N TYR A 88 -7.34 -3.34 1.26
CA TYR A 88 -5.96 -2.99 1.64
C TYR A 88 -5.08 -2.83 0.42
N LYS A 89 -4.29 -1.75 0.37
CA LYS A 89 -3.18 -1.62 -0.56
C LYS A 89 -1.91 -2.09 0.13
N ILE A 90 -1.16 -2.96 -0.53
CA ILE A 90 0.15 -3.43 -0.04
C ILE A 90 1.24 -2.84 -0.93
N GLY A 91 2.18 -2.15 -0.33
CA GLY A 91 3.36 -1.60 -1.00
C GLY A 91 4.32 -2.71 -1.45
N SER A 92 5.14 -2.43 -2.46
CA SER A 92 6.12 -3.39 -2.99
C SER A 92 7.09 -3.92 -1.92
N GLY A 93 7.53 -3.06 -1.00
CA GLY A 93 8.45 -3.43 0.07
C GLY A 93 7.89 -4.46 1.07
N GLU A 94 6.57 -4.60 1.12
CA GLU A 94 5.90 -5.53 2.05
C GLU A 94 5.52 -6.86 1.41
N LEU A 95 5.80 -7.08 0.11
CA LEU A 95 5.38 -8.30 -0.60
C LEU A 95 5.99 -9.56 0.00
N THR A 96 7.21 -9.50 0.51
CA THR A 96 7.92 -10.63 1.12
C THR A 96 7.70 -10.75 2.64
N ASN A 97 6.99 -9.80 3.25
CA ASN A 97 6.68 -9.80 4.69
C ASN A 97 5.50 -10.74 4.99
N VAL A 98 5.77 -12.05 4.99
CA VAL A 98 4.74 -13.09 5.16
C VAL A 98 3.86 -12.88 6.41
N PRO A 99 4.40 -12.58 7.62
CA PRO A 99 3.56 -12.33 8.79
C PRO A 99 2.58 -11.17 8.60
N PHE A 100 3.01 -10.11 7.93
CA PHE A 100 2.18 -8.95 7.61
C PHE A 100 1.08 -9.32 6.60
N LEU A 101 1.43 -10.05 5.53
CA LEU A 101 0.47 -10.52 4.54
C LEU A 101 -0.59 -11.43 5.15
N GLU A 102 -0.20 -12.35 6.04
CA GLU A 102 -1.13 -13.22 6.77
C GLU A 102 -2.07 -12.42 7.68
N HIS A 103 -1.56 -11.39 8.35
CA HIS A 103 -2.37 -10.53 9.20
C HIS A 103 -3.45 -9.79 8.36
N ILE A 104 -3.08 -9.24 7.22
CA ILE A 104 -4.03 -8.63 6.28
C ILE A 104 -5.04 -9.68 5.79
N ALA A 105 -4.60 -10.86 5.37
CA ALA A 105 -5.48 -11.91 4.86
C ALA A 105 -6.55 -12.34 5.88
N LYS A 106 -6.24 -12.33 7.17
CA LYS A 106 -7.21 -12.60 8.27
C LYS A 106 -8.34 -11.56 8.34
N THR A 107 -8.16 -10.37 7.80
CA THR A 107 -9.22 -9.35 7.74
C THR A 107 -10.34 -9.68 6.74
N ARG A 108 -10.09 -10.62 5.82
CA ARG A 108 -11.02 -11.04 4.76
C ARG A 108 -11.44 -9.92 3.81
N LYS A 109 -10.64 -8.88 3.68
CA LYS A 109 -10.88 -7.76 2.77
C LYS A 109 -10.11 -7.94 1.45
N PRO A 110 -10.60 -7.40 0.34
CA PRO A 110 -9.85 -7.35 -0.92
C PRO A 110 -8.48 -6.70 -0.75
N VAL A 111 -7.52 -7.14 -1.56
CA VAL A 111 -6.14 -6.66 -1.53
C VAL A 111 -5.70 -6.19 -2.91
N ILE A 112 -5.00 -5.07 -2.95
CA ILE A 112 -4.28 -4.57 -4.12
C ILE A 112 -2.79 -4.67 -3.80
N LEU A 113 -2.07 -5.58 -4.47
CA LEU A 113 -0.68 -5.92 -4.20
C LEU A 113 0.25 -5.33 -5.26
N SER A 114 1.22 -4.51 -4.85
CA SER A 114 2.31 -4.04 -5.72
C SER A 114 3.47 -5.02 -5.74
N THR A 115 4.14 -5.15 -6.88
CA THR A 115 5.17 -6.17 -7.14
C THR A 115 6.55 -5.62 -7.47
N GLY A 116 6.79 -4.33 -7.29
CA GLY A 116 8.12 -3.74 -7.50
C GLY A 116 9.18 -4.37 -6.57
N MET A 117 10.42 -4.44 -7.05
CA MET A 117 11.56 -5.03 -6.33
C MET A 117 11.41 -6.52 -5.98
N SER A 118 10.48 -7.23 -6.62
CA SER A 118 10.20 -8.63 -6.29
C SER A 118 10.40 -9.55 -7.48
N GLU A 119 10.88 -10.74 -7.21
CA GLU A 119 10.98 -11.80 -8.19
C GLU A 119 9.64 -12.54 -8.37
N LEU A 120 9.48 -13.19 -9.53
CA LEU A 120 8.25 -13.93 -9.84
C LEU A 120 7.93 -15.04 -8.80
N SER A 121 8.95 -15.66 -8.23
CA SER A 121 8.82 -16.68 -7.18
C SER A 121 8.20 -16.11 -5.90
N GLU A 122 8.58 -14.89 -5.52
CA GLU A 122 8.06 -14.17 -4.36
C GLU A 122 6.61 -13.75 -4.59
N ILE A 123 6.33 -13.21 -5.79
CA ILE A 123 4.96 -12.84 -6.20
C ILE A 123 4.04 -14.08 -6.15
N LYS A 124 4.48 -15.22 -6.71
CA LYS A 124 3.73 -16.49 -6.65
C LYS A 124 3.43 -16.92 -5.21
N SER A 125 4.40 -16.75 -4.31
CA SER A 125 4.24 -17.09 -2.89
C SER A 125 3.19 -16.22 -2.21
N ALA A 126 3.22 -14.90 -2.42
CA ALA A 126 2.23 -13.97 -1.90
C ALA A 126 0.82 -14.23 -2.48
N VAL A 127 0.72 -14.46 -3.79
CA VAL A 127 -0.57 -14.81 -4.44
C VAL A 127 -1.14 -16.09 -3.87
N LYS A 128 -0.31 -17.14 -3.71
CA LYS A 128 -0.71 -18.43 -3.12
C LYS A 128 -1.27 -18.24 -1.71
N LEU A 129 -0.65 -17.36 -0.91
CA LEU A 129 -1.12 -17.02 0.43
C LEU A 129 -2.53 -16.44 0.37
N PHE A 130 -2.77 -15.38 -0.42
CA PHE A 130 -4.09 -14.76 -0.51
C PHE A 130 -5.16 -15.69 -1.10
N LYS A 131 -4.81 -16.52 -2.10
CA LYS A 131 -5.70 -17.57 -2.63
C LYS A 131 -6.10 -18.59 -1.56
N LYS A 132 -5.17 -19.02 -0.69
CA LYS A 132 -5.47 -19.91 0.46
C LYS A 132 -6.54 -19.31 1.38
N PHE A 133 -6.52 -18.00 1.58
CA PHE A 133 -7.52 -17.29 2.37
C PHE A 133 -8.76 -16.88 1.58
N LYS A 134 -8.83 -17.20 0.28
CA LYS A 134 -9.91 -16.81 -0.65
C LYS A 134 -10.14 -15.28 -0.68
N ILE A 135 -9.05 -14.51 -0.70
CA ILE A 135 -9.08 -13.06 -0.73
C ILE A 135 -9.15 -12.59 -2.19
N PRO A 136 -10.10 -11.73 -2.56
CA PRO A 136 -10.06 -11.04 -3.86
C PRO A 136 -8.75 -10.24 -3.97
N LEU A 137 -8.00 -10.47 -5.04
CA LEU A 137 -6.66 -9.93 -5.22
C LEU A 137 -6.52 -9.25 -6.57
N ALA A 138 -5.97 -8.03 -6.58
CA ALA A 138 -5.48 -7.37 -7.79
C ALA A 138 -3.96 -7.19 -7.67
N ILE A 139 -3.23 -7.53 -8.74
CA ILE A 139 -1.78 -7.41 -8.80
C ILE A 139 -1.42 -6.21 -9.67
N LEU A 140 -0.49 -5.38 -9.21
CA LEU A 140 0.00 -4.23 -9.94
C LEU A 140 1.45 -4.46 -10.37
N GLN A 141 1.74 -4.32 -11.66
CA GLN A 141 3.09 -4.11 -12.13
C GLN A 141 3.56 -2.73 -11.66
N THR A 142 4.68 -2.69 -10.95
CA THR A 142 5.26 -1.47 -10.40
C THR A 142 6.77 -1.44 -10.59
N THR A 143 7.31 -0.26 -10.90
CA THR A 143 8.74 0.01 -10.96
C THR A 143 9.10 0.94 -9.81
N SER A 144 9.98 0.50 -8.90
CA SER A 144 10.32 1.23 -7.67
C SER A 144 11.42 2.27 -7.88
N ILE A 145 11.29 3.09 -8.93
CA ILE A 145 12.20 4.18 -9.28
C ILE A 145 11.36 5.44 -9.51
N TYR A 146 11.77 6.57 -8.94
CA TYR A 146 11.09 7.86 -9.08
C TYR A 146 12.07 8.98 -9.44
N PRO A 147 11.96 9.60 -10.64
CA PRO A 147 11.11 9.19 -11.77
C PRO A 147 11.67 7.95 -12.46
N ALA A 148 10.78 7.11 -13.03
CA ALA A 148 11.18 5.97 -13.85
C ALA A 148 11.37 6.39 -15.30
N ASN A 149 12.38 5.82 -16.00
CA ASN A 149 12.47 5.94 -17.46
C ASN A 149 11.43 5.03 -18.13
N TYR A 150 10.98 5.36 -19.32
CA TYR A 150 10.01 4.53 -20.05
C TYR A 150 10.51 3.10 -20.29
N SER A 151 11.82 2.93 -20.52
CA SER A 151 12.46 1.61 -20.66
C SER A 151 12.35 0.72 -19.42
N ASP A 152 12.19 1.31 -18.23
CA ASP A 152 12.20 0.58 -16.96
C ASP A 152 10.79 0.14 -16.51
N ILE A 153 9.74 0.63 -17.18
CA ILE A 153 8.34 0.43 -16.75
C ILE A 153 7.86 -1.01 -17.01
N ASN A 154 8.32 -1.66 -18.08
CA ASN A 154 8.07 -3.07 -18.39
C ASN A 154 6.57 -3.45 -18.39
N LEU A 155 5.69 -2.68 -19.06
CA LEU A 155 4.24 -2.90 -19.08
C LEU A 155 3.84 -4.28 -19.64
N GLY A 156 4.63 -4.89 -20.53
CA GLY A 156 4.39 -6.25 -21.03
C GLY A 156 4.36 -7.34 -19.94
N VAL A 157 4.82 -7.02 -18.71
CA VAL A 157 4.70 -7.93 -17.56
C VAL A 157 3.24 -8.11 -17.14
N ILE A 158 2.37 -7.14 -17.42
CA ILE A 158 0.94 -7.21 -17.10
C ILE A 158 0.29 -8.39 -17.85
N GLU A 159 0.60 -8.58 -19.13
CA GLU A 159 0.10 -9.72 -19.91
C GLU A 159 0.58 -11.04 -19.31
N LYS A 160 1.85 -11.13 -18.94
CA LYS A 160 2.41 -12.31 -18.25
C LYS A 160 1.70 -12.61 -16.93
N TYR A 161 1.26 -11.59 -16.21
CA TYR A 161 0.51 -11.80 -14.97
C TYR A 161 -0.87 -12.39 -15.22
N TYR A 162 -1.55 -12.00 -16.31
CA TYR A 162 -2.80 -12.63 -16.71
C TYR A 162 -2.62 -14.12 -17.04
N ASP A 163 -1.52 -14.49 -17.72
CA ASP A 163 -1.24 -15.89 -18.07
C ASP A 163 -0.87 -16.75 -16.85
N ILE A 164 -0.23 -16.16 -15.85
CA ILE A 164 0.31 -16.88 -14.68
C ILE A 164 -0.66 -16.91 -13.52
N PHE A 165 -1.41 -15.84 -13.32
CA PHE A 165 -2.28 -15.65 -12.17
C PHE A 165 -3.73 -15.50 -12.60
N ASP A 166 -4.58 -16.32 -12.06
CA ASP A 166 -6.04 -16.18 -12.13
C ASP A 166 -6.50 -15.23 -11.01
N VAL A 167 -6.30 -13.90 -11.21
CA VAL A 167 -6.60 -12.83 -10.23
C VAL A 167 -7.03 -11.54 -10.92
#